data_60e5d3a8cfd224e71f1fac7b099662d0
#
_entry.id   60e5d3a8cfd224e71f1fac7b099662d0
#
_cell.length_a   1.000
_cell.length_b   1.000
_cell.length_c   1.000
_cell.angle_alpha   90.00
_cell.angle_beta   90.00
_cell.angle_gamma   90.00
#
_symmetry.space_group_name_H-M   'P 1'
#
loop_
_entity.id
_entity.type
_entity.pdbx_description
1 polymer ?
#
loop_
_entity_poly.entity_id
_entity_poly.type
_entity_poly.pdbx_seq_one_letter_code
_entity_poly.pdbx_strand_id
1 'polypeptide(L)'
;MLFRSLTVYAFSTENWKRPADEVNTIMGLLKQYMLEAIDSMERDQIRLRFLGDMSALSPELQELARRTNEISSHIQGFQANVCLNYGGRDELLRAARHFAADCVEGCCRPEELDEERFSGYLFTDGLPDPELIIRTSGEERLSGFLLWQCAYSELYFCDTLWPDFGPEDMDRAIVAYQQRDRRFGGVK
;
A
#
# COMPACT_ATOMS: atom_id res chain seq x y z
N MET A 1 -5.01 13.68 -16.76
CA MET A 1 -5.13 13.38 -15.31
C MET A 1 -3.74 13.22 -14.75
N LEU A 2 -3.42 13.83 -13.62
CA LEU A 2 -2.10 13.72 -13.02
C LEU A 2 -2.20 12.74 -11.83
N PHE A 3 -1.56 11.58 -11.94
CA PHE A 3 -1.44 10.65 -10.79
C PHE A 3 -0.44 11.22 -9.80
N ARG A 4 -0.83 11.26 -8.53
CA ARG A 4 0.04 11.71 -7.44
C ARG A 4 0.69 10.56 -6.71
N SER A 5 -0.01 9.43 -6.64
CA SER A 5 0.41 8.27 -5.87
C SER A 5 -0.06 6.97 -6.51
N LEU A 6 0.77 5.95 -6.41
CA LEU A 6 0.46 4.56 -6.74
C LEU A 6 0.82 3.67 -5.56
N THR A 7 -0.09 2.79 -5.16
CA THR A 7 0.19 1.76 -4.15
C THR A 7 0.07 0.38 -4.79
N VAL A 8 1.11 -0.42 -4.66
CA VAL A 8 1.16 -1.80 -5.20
C VAL A 8 1.27 -2.83 -4.09
N TYR A 9 0.65 -3.99 -4.29
CA TYR A 9 0.69 -5.10 -3.34
C TYR A 9 1.78 -6.10 -3.76
N ALA A 10 2.96 -6.00 -3.16
CA ALA A 10 4.10 -6.82 -3.54
C ALA A 10 4.15 -8.16 -2.79
N PHE A 11 3.85 -8.16 -1.47
CA PHE A 11 3.90 -9.38 -0.65
C PHE A 11 2.93 -9.27 0.53
N SER A 12 1.97 -10.21 0.60
CA SER A 12 1.00 -10.25 1.70
C SER A 12 1.48 -11.09 2.88
N THR A 13 0.90 -10.88 4.06
CA THR A 13 1.14 -11.73 5.25
C THR A 13 0.76 -13.19 5.00
N GLU A 14 -0.21 -13.47 4.13
CA GLU A 14 -0.58 -14.84 3.75
C GLU A 14 0.45 -15.53 2.85
N ASN A 15 1.29 -14.76 2.13
CA ASN A 15 2.29 -15.33 1.22
C ASN A 15 3.41 -16.11 1.94
N TRP A 16 3.60 -15.90 3.24
CA TRP A 16 4.51 -16.73 4.04
C TRP A 16 4.13 -18.21 4.08
N LYS A 17 2.88 -18.55 3.71
CA LYS A 17 2.42 -19.95 3.62
C LYS A 17 2.85 -20.66 2.32
N ARG A 18 3.46 -19.93 1.39
CA ARG A 18 3.99 -20.49 0.14
C ARG A 18 5.23 -21.35 0.42
N PRO A 19 5.63 -22.24 -0.52
CA PRO A 19 6.88 -22.99 -0.41
C PRO A 19 8.07 -22.08 -0.13
N ALA A 20 8.99 -22.54 0.73
CA ALA A 20 10.11 -21.70 1.19
C ALA A 20 11.05 -21.24 0.07
N ASP A 21 11.24 -22.04 -0.96
CA ASP A 21 12.01 -21.71 -2.15
C ASP A 21 11.38 -20.59 -2.97
N GLU A 22 10.05 -20.57 -3.08
CA GLU A 22 9.30 -19.48 -3.72
C GLU A 22 9.44 -18.18 -2.91
N VAL A 23 9.24 -18.24 -1.59
CA VAL A 23 9.40 -17.09 -0.70
C VAL A 23 10.82 -16.53 -0.78
N ASN A 24 11.85 -17.39 -0.73
CA ASN A 24 13.24 -16.97 -0.85
C ASN A 24 13.54 -16.30 -2.19
N THR A 25 12.96 -16.82 -3.27
CA THR A 25 13.10 -16.22 -4.60
C THR A 25 12.50 -14.82 -4.65
N ILE A 26 11.28 -14.65 -4.11
CA ILE A 26 10.60 -13.35 -4.04
C ILE A 26 11.41 -12.36 -3.21
N MET A 27 11.93 -12.79 -2.05
CA MET A 27 12.75 -11.91 -1.19
C MET A 27 14.09 -11.53 -1.85
N GLY A 28 14.68 -12.42 -2.64
CA GLY A 28 15.86 -12.13 -3.44
C GLY A 28 15.62 -11.08 -4.52
N LEU A 29 14.51 -11.21 -5.24
CA LEU A 29 14.09 -10.22 -6.24
C LEU A 29 13.76 -8.87 -5.59
N LEU A 30 13.06 -8.89 -4.47
CA LEU A 30 12.75 -7.69 -3.71
C LEU A 30 14.02 -6.93 -3.33
N LYS A 31 15.03 -7.64 -2.78
CA LYS A 31 16.33 -7.05 -2.45
C LYS A 31 16.97 -6.36 -3.65
N GLN A 32 16.98 -7.04 -4.79
CA GLN A 32 17.53 -6.49 -6.02
C GLN A 32 16.80 -5.19 -6.43
N TYR A 33 15.47 -5.21 -6.47
CA TYR A 33 14.68 -4.03 -6.84
C TYR A 33 14.82 -2.88 -5.84
N MET A 34 14.98 -3.16 -4.54
CA MET A 34 15.24 -2.13 -3.54
C MET A 34 16.59 -1.44 -3.78
N LEU A 35 17.63 -2.19 -4.13
CA LEU A 35 18.95 -1.62 -4.47
C LEU A 35 18.88 -0.77 -5.73
N GLU A 36 18.25 -1.28 -6.80
CA GLU A 36 18.05 -0.52 -8.04
C GLU A 36 17.24 0.77 -7.81
N ALA A 37 16.20 0.70 -6.95
CA ALA A 37 15.40 1.86 -6.60
C ALA A 37 16.21 2.93 -5.86
N ILE A 38 17.07 2.54 -4.90
CA ILE A 38 17.97 3.47 -4.19
C ILE A 38 18.85 4.23 -5.17
N ASP A 39 19.34 3.56 -6.22
CA ASP A 39 20.25 4.18 -7.20
C ASP A 39 19.53 5.09 -8.20
N SER A 40 18.22 4.93 -8.39
CA SER A 40 17.47 5.64 -9.44
C SER A 40 16.45 6.66 -8.94
N MET A 41 15.92 6.50 -7.71
CA MET A 41 14.74 7.26 -7.24
C MET A 41 14.95 8.79 -7.22
N GLU A 42 16.18 9.27 -6.90
CA GLU A 42 16.49 10.72 -6.93
C GLU A 42 16.46 11.24 -8.36
N ARG A 43 17.11 10.53 -9.30
CA ARG A 43 17.12 10.91 -10.72
C ARG A 43 15.72 10.91 -11.30
N ASP A 44 14.93 9.90 -10.97
CA ASP A 44 13.60 9.69 -11.54
C ASP A 44 12.52 10.46 -10.76
N GLN A 45 12.89 11.15 -9.68
CA GLN A 45 12.01 11.93 -8.81
C GLN A 45 10.82 11.10 -8.28
N ILE A 46 11.10 9.86 -7.90
CA ILE A 46 10.11 8.95 -7.32
C ILE A 46 10.34 8.85 -5.82
N ARG A 47 9.36 9.29 -5.04
CA ARG A 47 9.32 9.07 -3.60
C ARG A 47 8.78 7.66 -3.34
N LEU A 48 9.63 6.79 -2.79
CA LEU A 48 9.27 5.40 -2.49
C LEU A 48 9.01 5.22 -0.99
N ARG A 49 7.91 4.51 -0.65
CA ARG A 49 7.56 4.16 0.74
C ARG A 49 7.15 2.71 0.83
N PHE A 50 7.68 1.97 1.80
CA PHE A 50 7.23 0.62 2.12
C PHE A 50 6.16 0.67 3.20
N LEU A 51 5.06 -0.06 3.00
CA LEU A 51 3.91 -0.17 3.90
C LEU A 51 3.77 -1.63 4.35
N GLY A 52 3.67 -1.85 5.66
CA GLY A 52 3.52 -3.18 6.24
C GLY A 52 4.46 -3.41 7.41
N ASP A 53 4.43 -4.60 7.98
CA ASP A 53 5.28 -4.98 9.10
C ASP A 53 6.63 -5.51 8.62
N MET A 54 7.64 -4.65 8.65
CA MET A 54 9.00 -5.01 8.22
C MET A 54 9.72 -5.95 9.21
N SER A 55 9.21 -6.12 10.44
CA SER A 55 9.90 -6.92 11.48
C SER A 55 10.04 -8.40 11.14
N ALA A 56 9.17 -8.94 10.27
CA ALA A 56 9.23 -10.32 9.79
C ALA A 56 10.26 -10.55 8.68
N LEU A 57 10.82 -9.48 8.11
CA LEU A 57 11.83 -9.56 7.06
C LEU A 57 13.23 -9.81 7.64
N SER A 58 14.16 -10.25 6.80
CA SER A 58 15.56 -10.34 7.20
C SER A 58 16.12 -8.98 7.62
N PRO A 59 17.11 -8.94 8.55
CA PRO A 59 17.72 -7.68 8.98
C PRO A 59 18.25 -6.83 7.81
N GLU A 60 18.74 -7.48 6.77
CA GLU A 60 19.22 -6.82 5.55
C GLU A 60 18.08 -6.11 4.81
N LEU A 61 16.94 -6.77 4.63
CA LEU A 61 15.76 -6.16 3.97
C LEU A 61 15.15 -5.05 4.82
N GLN A 62 15.14 -5.21 6.14
CA GLN A 62 14.70 -4.15 7.06
C GLN A 62 15.57 -2.89 6.90
N GLU A 63 16.88 -3.06 6.86
CA GLU A 63 17.82 -1.93 6.68
C GLU A 63 17.66 -1.28 5.30
N LEU A 64 17.48 -2.06 4.23
CA LEU A 64 17.21 -1.52 2.90
C LEU A 64 15.90 -0.73 2.87
N ALA A 65 14.83 -1.23 3.48
CA ALA A 65 13.55 -0.52 3.55
C ALA A 65 13.69 0.81 4.32
N ARG A 66 14.37 0.80 5.47
CA ARG A 66 14.64 1.99 6.26
C ARG A 66 15.42 3.02 5.45
N ARG A 67 16.54 2.60 4.84
CA ARG A 67 17.40 3.46 4.02
C ARG A 67 16.65 4.05 2.83
N THR A 68 15.85 3.23 2.13
CA THR A 68 15.02 3.70 1.02
C THR A 68 14.05 4.77 1.47
N ASN A 69 13.33 4.56 2.57
CA ASN A 69 12.40 5.54 3.13
C ASN A 69 13.12 6.85 3.51
N GLU A 70 14.30 6.77 4.11
CA GLU A 70 15.08 7.96 4.48
C GLU A 70 15.50 8.78 3.26
N ILE A 71 16.15 8.15 2.27
CA ILE A 71 16.61 8.84 1.06
C ILE A 71 15.40 9.43 0.32
N SER A 72 14.34 8.66 0.15
CA SER A 72 13.17 9.10 -0.61
C SER A 72 12.33 10.17 0.10
N SER A 73 12.48 10.35 1.42
CA SER A 73 11.69 11.31 2.20
C SER A 73 11.84 12.76 1.71
N HIS A 74 12.96 13.09 1.10
CA HIS A 74 13.26 14.43 0.56
C HIS A 74 12.75 14.66 -0.86
N ILE A 75 12.32 13.58 -1.56
CA ILE A 75 11.86 13.66 -2.94
C ILE A 75 10.42 14.18 -2.96
N GLN A 76 10.17 15.23 -3.77
CA GLN A 76 8.86 15.86 -3.91
C GLN A 76 8.08 15.37 -5.15
N GLY A 77 8.56 14.31 -5.80
CA GLY A 77 8.00 13.79 -7.04
C GLY A 77 6.81 12.84 -6.83
N PHE A 78 6.66 11.90 -7.76
CA PHE A 78 5.62 10.89 -7.74
C PHE A 78 5.78 9.96 -6.53
N GLN A 79 4.68 9.72 -5.80
CA GLN A 79 4.68 8.82 -4.63
C GLN A 79 4.38 7.38 -5.05
N ALA A 80 5.35 6.49 -4.89
CA ALA A 80 5.16 5.04 -5.03
C ALA A 80 5.15 4.37 -3.66
N ASN A 81 4.10 3.62 -3.34
CA ASN A 81 3.98 2.87 -2.10
C ASN A 81 3.98 1.37 -2.42
N VAL A 82 4.77 0.61 -1.69
CA VAL A 82 4.89 -0.84 -1.87
C VAL A 82 4.44 -1.54 -0.60
N CYS A 83 3.30 -2.22 -0.67
CA CYS A 83 2.81 -3.05 0.42
C CYS A 83 3.63 -4.33 0.50
N LEU A 84 4.42 -4.46 1.56
CA LEU A 84 5.36 -5.54 1.80
C LEU A 84 5.13 -6.13 3.19
N ASN A 85 4.94 -7.45 3.27
CA ASN A 85 4.46 -8.12 4.47
C ASN A 85 3.25 -7.40 5.07
N TYR A 86 2.32 -7.08 4.18
CA TYR A 86 1.12 -6.31 4.47
C TYR A 86 -0.12 -7.22 4.48
N GLY A 87 -1.03 -6.97 5.40
CA GLY A 87 -2.36 -7.56 5.42
C GLY A 87 -3.32 -6.57 6.07
N GLY A 88 -4.43 -6.23 5.39
CA GLY A 88 -5.35 -5.21 5.91
C GLY A 88 -5.98 -5.58 7.26
N ARG A 89 -6.25 -6.88 7.51
CA ARG A 89 -6.72 -7.32 8.84
C ARG A 89 -5.64 -7.19 9.91
N ASP A 90 -4.39 -7.52 9.56
CA ASP A 90 -3.24 -7.39 10.46
C ASP A 90 -2.96 -5.93 10.77
N GLU A 91 -3.05 -5.05 9.76
CA GLU A 91 -2.92 -3.61 9.92
C GLU A 91 -3.96 -3.06 10.90
N LEU A 92 -5.25 -3.41 10.72
CA LEU A 92 -6.33 -2.97 11.60
C LEU A 92 -6.15 -3.44 13.05
N LEU A 93 -5.76 -4.70 13.23
CA LEU A 93 -5.47 -5.25 14.55
C LEU A 93 -4.26 -4.56 15.21
N ARG A 94 -3.22 -4.27 14.43
CA ARG A 94 -2.05 -3.53 14.89
C ARG A 94 -2.45 -2.11 15.30
N ALA A 95 -3.19 -1.39 14.47
CA ALA A 95 -3.67 -0.03 14.76
C ALA A 95 -4.49 0.01 16.07
N ALA A 96 -5.43 -0.93 16.23
CA ALA A 96 -6.23 -1.04 17.44
C ALA A 96 -5.38 -1.31 18.70
N ARG A 97 -4.36 -2.18 18.59
CA ARG A 97 -3.44 -2.47 19.71
C ARG A 97 -2.60 -1.26 20.09
N HIS A 98 -2.10 -0.49 19.11
CA HIS A 98 -1.31 0.71 19.38
C HIS A 98 -2.18 1.78 20.05
N PHE A 99 -3.39 2.02 19.55
CA PHE A 99 -4.33 2.93 20.20
C PHE A 99 -4.64 2.51 21.64
N ALA A 100 -4.90 1.21 21.87
CA ALA A 100 -5.15 0.70 23.22
C ALA A 100 -3.92 0.87 24.14
N ALA A 101 -2.71 0.70 23.64
CA ALA A 101 -1.49 0.94 24.40
C ALA A 101 -1.36 2.42 24.79
N ASP A 102 -1.59 3.35 23.87
CA ASP A 102 -1.57 4.79 24.13
C ASP A 102 -2.62 5.19 25.19
N CYS A 103 -3.79 4.54 25.19
CA CYS A 103 -4.80 4.75 26.23
C CYS A 103 -4.30 4.26 27.60
N VAL A 104 -3.63 3.11 27.68
CA VAL A 104 -3.06 2.57 28.93
C VAL A 104 -1.93 3.48 29.44
N GLU A 105 -1.12 4.04 28.54
CA GLU A 105 -0.05 4.98 28.87
C GLU A 105 -0.56 6.39 29.22
N GLY A 106 -1.87 6.65 29.06
CA GLY A 106 -2.48 7.94 29.34
C GLY A 106 -2.26 9.01 28.27
N CYS A 107 -1.78 8.62 27.09
CA CYS A 107 -1.56 9.52 25.96
C CYS A 107 -2.88 9.92 25.27
N CYS A 108 -3.92 9.12 25.42
CA CYS A 108 -5.27 9.40 24.91
C CYS A 108 -6.33 8.66 25.72
N ARG A 109 -7.61 8.94 25.45
CA ARG A 109 -8.77 8.25 26.04
C ARG A 109 -9.53 7.50 24.97
N PRO A 110 -10.21 6.37 25.30
CA PRO A 110 -10.98 5.58 24.32
C PRO A 110 -12.02 6.42 23.54
N GLU A 111 -12.64 7.41 24.19
CA GLU A 111 -13.66 8.28 23.60
C GLU A 111 -13.10 9.26 22.56
N GLU A 112 -11.79 9.40 22.51
CA GLU A 112 -11.09 10.27 21.54
C GLU A 112 -10.78 9.54 20.22
N LEU A 113 -11.19 8.27 20.09
CA LEU A 113 -11.02 7.52 18.83
C LEU A 113 -12.07 7.97 17.83
N ASP A 114 -11.61 8.56 16.75
CA ASP A 114 -12.37 8.85 15.54
C ASP A 114 -11.64 8.33 14.30
N GLU A 115 -12.20 8.54 13.11
CA GLU A 115 -11.63 8.04 11.86
C GLU A 115 -10.25 8.65 11.56
N GLU A 116 -10.06 9.92 11.85
CA GLU A 116 -8.79 10.63 11.61
C GLU A 116 -7.70 10.09 12.54
N ARG A 117 -7.98 9.99 13.82
CA ARG A 117 -7.04 9.44 14.81
C ARG A 117 -6.71 7.98 14.51
N PHE A 118 -7.71 7.16 14.15
CA PHE A 118 -7.47 5.76 13.79
C PHE A 118 -6.60 5.62 12.56
N SER A 119 -6.83 6.46 11.54
CA SER A 119 -6.02 6.50 10.31
C SER A 119 -4.54 6.81 10.60
N GLY A 120 -4.24 7.61 11.64
CA GLY A 120 -2.88 7.89 12.11
C GLY A 120 -2.12 6.66 12.64
N TYR A 121 -2.81 5.58 13.00
CA TYR A 121 -2.17 4.31 13.42
C TYR A 121 -1.97 3.33 12.27
N LEU A 122 -2.48 3.62 11.07
CA LEU A 122 -2.31 2.76 9.89
C LEU A 122 -0.94 2.96 9.24
N PHE A 123 -0.49 1.98 8.47
CA PHE A 123 0.74 2.10 7.68
C PHE A 123 0.67 3.22 6.63
N THR A 124 -0.54 3.60 6.25
CA THR A 124 -0.84 4.66 5.28
C THR A 124 -0.94 6.06 5.89
N ASP A 125 -0.61 6.24 7.16
CA ASP A 125 -0.63 7.56 7.79
C ASP A 125 0.06 8.62 6.93
N GLY A 126 -0.62 9.76 6.74
CA GLY A 126 -0.17 10.85 5.88
C GLY A 126 -0.33 10.62 4.36
N LEU A 127 -0.88 9.48 3.93
CA LEU A 127 -1.26 9.23 2.54
C LEU A 127 -2.76 9.45 2.35
N PRO A 128 -3.19 9.98 1.19
CA PRO A 128 -4.61 10.04 0.87
C PRO A 128 -5.15 8.63 0.58
N ASP A 129 -6.42 8.42 0.86
CA ASP A 129 -7.12 7.21 0.47
C ASP A 129 -7.13 7.04 -1.06
N PRO A 130 -7.02 5.80 -1.56
CA PRO A 130 -7.01 5.53 -2.98
C PRO A 130 -8.39 5.84 -3.59
N GLU A 131 -8.40 6.57 -4.69
CA GLU A 131 -9.64 6.85 -5.44
C GLU A 131 -10.04 5.70 -6.35
N LEU A 132 -9.07 4.90 -6.81
CA LEU A 132 -9.26 3.77 -7.73
C LEU A 132 -8.42 2.59 -7.27
N ILE A 133 -9.07 1.43 -7.14
CA ILE A 133 -8.44 0.13 -6.96
C ILE A 133 -8.55 -0.63 -8.28
N ILE A 134 -7.42 -1.04 -8.83
CA ILE A 134 -7.35 -1.90 -10.01
C ILE A 134 -6.99 -3.32 -9.57
N ARG A 135 -7.85 -4.28 -9.89
CA ARG A 135 -7.58 -5.69 -9.67
C ARG A 135 -7.51 -6.42 -11.01
N THR A 136 -6.37 -7.00 -11.28
CA THR A 136 -6.05 -7.75 -12.50
C THR A 136 -6.35 -9.24 -12.35
N SER A 137 -6.13 -10.01 -13.41
CA SER A 137 -6.15 -11.48 -13.43
C SER A 137 -7.54 -12.11 -13.26
N GLY A 138 -8.62 -11.41 -13.61
CA GLY A 138 -9.99 -11.92 -13.51
C GLY A 138 -10.48 -12.16 -12.07
N GLU A 139 -9.77 -11.61 -11.08
CA GLU A 139 -10.09 -11.77 -9.67
C GLU A 139 -10.91 -10.57 -9.15
N GLU A 140 -12.08 -10.84 -8.56
CA GLU A 140 -13.03 -9.81 -8.10
C GLU A 140 -13.07 -9.71 -6.56
N ARG A 141 -11.90 -9.71 -5.92
CA ARG A 141 -11.76 -9.59 -4.46
C ARG A 141 -10.55 -8.75 -4.10
N LEU A 142 -10.57 -8.09 -2.95
CA LEU A 142 -9.45 -7.24 -2.45
C LEU A 142 -8.31 -8.05 -1.82
N SER A 143 -8.56 -9.27 -1.38
CA SER A 143 -7.58 -10.14 -0.72
C SER A 143 -6.82 -9.46 0.42
N GLY A 144 -7.51 -8.65 1.22
CA GLY A 144 -6.89 -7.93 2.33
C GLY A 144 -6.14 -6.66 1.96
N PHE A 145 -6.19 -6.21 0.71
CA PHE A 145 -5.51 -4.99 0.28
C PHE A 145 -6.26 -3.74 0.72
N LEU A 146 -5.63 -2.86 1.49
CA LEU A 146 -6.09 -1.53 1.90
C LEU A 146 -7.56 -1.48 2.38
N LEU A 147 -7.96 -2.41 3.30
CA LEU A 147 -9.36 -2.61 3.68
C LEU A 147 -10.03 -1.36 4.26
N TRP A 148 -9.32 -0.58 5.07
CA TRP A 148 -9.82 0.67 5.63
C TRP A 148 -9.87 1.75 4.57
N GLN A 149 -8.77 1.92 3.87
CA GLN A 149 -8.53 3.03 2.97
C GLN A 149 -9.38 2.96 1.69
N CYS A 150 -9.82 1.75 1.27
CA CYS A 150 -10.61 1.58 0.05
C CYS A 150 -12.13 1.70 0.26
N ALA A 151 -12.58 2.13 1.45
CA ALA A 151 -14.01 2.20 1.78
C ALA A 151 -14.86 2.99 0.76
N TYR A 152 -14.28 4.00 0.14
CA TYR A 152 -14.93 4.83 -0.89
C TYR A 152 -14.21 4.80 -2.24
N SER A 153 -13.30 3.86 -2.45
CA SER A 153 -12.61 3.68 -3.74
C SER A 153 -13.54 3.13 -4.81
N GLU A 154 -13.37 3.60 -6.03
CA GLU A 154 -13.92 2.92 -7.20
C GLU A 154 -13.14 1.64 -7.50
N LEU A 155 -13.84 0.57 -7.85
CA LEU A 155 -13.21 -0.71 -8.16
C LEU A 155 -13.23 -0.96 -9.66
N TYR A 156 -12.08 -1.32 -10.21
CA TYR A 156 -11.94 -1.74 -11.60
C TYR A 156 -11.32 -3.14 -11.65
N PHE A 157 -12.01 -4.07 -12.27
CA PHE A 157 -11.57 -5.46 -12.46
C PHE A 157 -11.27 -5.70 -13.92
N CYS A 158 -10.18 -6.43 -14.23
CA CYS A 158 -9.86 -6.84 -15.58
C CYS A 158 -9.21 -8.22 -15.63
N ASP A 159 -9.38 -8.91 -16.76
CA ASP A 159 -8.86 -10.26 -16.97
C ASP A 159 -7.36 -10.29 -17.28
N THR A 160 -6.78 -9.15 -17.67
CA THR A 160 -5.35 -9.04 -18.00
C THR A 160 -4.50 -9.50 -16.81
N LEU A 161 -3.58 -10.44 -17.05
CA LEU A 161 -2.65 -10.89 -16.01
C LEU A 161 -1.69 -9.75 -15.63
N TRP A 162 -1.26 -9.70 -14.36
CA TRP A 162 -0.37 -8.62 -13.90
C TRP A 162 0.88 -8.42 -14.77
N PRO A 163 1.61 -9.47 -15.22
CA PRO A 163 2.78 -9.30 -16.09
C PRO A 163 2.47 -8.66 -17.46
N ASP A 164 1.21 -8.80 -17.93
CA ASP A 164 0.76 -8.30 -19.22
C ASP A 164 0.02 -6.97 -19.13
N PHE A 165 -0.20 -6.47 -17.88
CA PHE A 165 -0.90 -5.21 -17.63
C PHE A 165 -0.04 -4.02 -18.05
N GLY A 166 -0.38 -3.40 -19.16
CA GLY A 166 0.37 -2.32 -19.79
C GLY A 166 -0.32 -0.97 -19.73
N PRO A 167 0.28 0.05 -20.41
CA PRO A 167 -0.27 1.39 -20.47
C PRO A 167 -1.72 1.47 -21.00
N GLU A 168 -2.05 0.64 -21.98
CA GLU A 168 -3.41 0.60 -22.56
C GLU A 168 -4.45 0.09 -21.56
N ASP A 169 -4.07 -0.88 -20.66
CA ASP A 169 -4.94 -1.35 -19.60
C ASP A 169 -5.15 -0.27 -18.53
N MET A 170 -4.09 0.45 -18.20
CA MET A 170 -4.16 1.58 -17.29
C MET A 170 -5.09 2.68 -17.86
N ASP A 171 -4.96 3.02 -19.14
CA ASP A 171 -5.82 4.01 -19.79
C ASP A 171 -7.29 3.56 -19.75
N ARG A 172 -7.59 2.28 -19.99
CA ARG A 172 -8.95 1.73 -19.85
C ARG A 172 -9.51 1.89 -18.44
N ALA A 173 -8.68 1.59 -17.42
CA ALA A 173 -9.08 1.74 -16.02
C ALA A 173 -9.37 3.21 -15.68
N ILE A 174 -8.54 4.14 -16.17
CA ILE A 174 -8.72 5.58 -15.98
C ILE A 174 -10.01 6.08 -16.65
N VAL A 175 -10.25 5.67 -17.89
CA VAL A 175 -11.47 6.05 -18.64
C VAL A 175 -12.71 5.52 -17.90
N ALA A 176 -12.68 4.26 -17.44
CA ALA A 176 -13.76 3.69 -16.66
C ALA A 176 -14.01 4.47 -15.36
N TYR A 177 -12.94 4.87 -14.65
CA TYR A 177 -13.04 5.70 -13.44
C TYR A 177 -13.67 7.09 -13.76
N GLN A 178 -13.24 7.75 -14.83
CA GLN A 178 -13.74 9.07 -15.20
C GLN A 178 -15.24 9.08 -15.57
N GLN A 179 -15.78 7.94 -16.00
CA GLN A 179 -17.20 7.76 -16.31
C GLN A 179 -18.07 7.50 -15.07
N ARG A 180 -17.47 7.30 -13.88
CA ARG A 180 -18.20 7.06 -12.64
C ARG A 180 -18.76 8.36 -12.07
N ASP A 181 -20.01 8.32 -11.61
CA ASP A 181 -20.65 9.42 -10.88
C ASP A 181 -20.50 9.15 -9.34
N ARG A 182 -19.47 9.75 -8.74
CA ARG A 182 -19.14 9.58 -7.32
C ARG A 182 -20.09 10.42 -6.46
N ARG A 183 -20.96 9.77 -5.69
CA ARG A 183 -22.03 10.43 -4.92
C ARG A 183 -21.69 10.66 -3.44
N PHE A 184 -20.74 9.95 -2.87
CA PHE A 184 -20.32 10.04 -1.46
C PHE A 184 -21.50 10.10 -0.47
N GLY A 185 -22.54 9.29 -0.71
CA GLY A 185 -23.74 9.25 0.11
C GLY A 185 -24.72 10.41 -0.09
N GLY A 186 -24.42 11.37 -0.97
CA GLY A 186 -25.32 12.47 -1.32
C GLY A 186 -26.37 12.07 -2.35
N VAL A 187 -27.58 12.63 -2.22
CA VAL A 187 -28.64 12.53 -3.24
C VAL A 187 -28.54 13.76 -4.14
N LYS A 188 -28.54 13.54 -5.47
CA LYS A 188 -28.74 14.64 -6.44
C LYS A 188 -30.22 14.98 -6.54
#